data_bb530f8b201d6aed04f55359454edb95
#
_entry.id   bb530f8b201d6aed04f55359454edb95
#
_cell.length_a   1.000
_cell.length_b   1.000
_cell.length_c   1.000
_cell.angle_alpha   90.00
_cell.angle_beta   90.00
_cell.angle_gamma   90.00
#
_symmetry.space_group_name_H-M   'P 1'
#
loop_
_entity.id
_entity.type
_entity.pdbx_description
1 polymer ?
#
loop_
_entity_poly.entity_id
_entity_poly.type
_entity_poly.pdbx_seq_one_letter_code
_entity_poly.pdbx_strand_id
1 'polypeptide(L)'
;MTMGDCLRTNKLIILRGNSGSGKTTIAKELQQVFGNNTMLISQDVIRRDMLKVKDGENTKALPLLEELLRYGRKHSEIVILEGILNAEWYRALFELAVALYGKNIYAYYFDIPFEETVKRHKTKPNLSLIHI
;
A
#
# COMPACT_ATOMS: atom_id res chain seq x y z
N MET A 1 20.10 6.36 18.76
CA MET A 1 18.89 5.55 18.74
C MET A 1 18.50 5.11 20.13
N THR A 2 17.26 5.31 20.50
CA THR A 2 16.79 4.94 21.83
C THR A 2 16.51 3.44 21.91
N MET A 3 16.39 2.93 23.11
CA MET A 3 15.98 1.55 23.32
C MET A 3 14.63 1.26 22.65
N GLY A 4 13.68 2.22 22.73
CA GLY A 4 12.39 2.07 22.09
C GLY A 4 12.49 1.93 20.59
N ASP A 5 13.41 2.64 19.95
CA ASP A 5 13.61 2.52 18.50
C ASP A 5 14.13 1.14 18.11
N CYS A 6 15.03 0.57 18.91
CA CYS A 6 15.54 -0.77 18.66
C CYS A 6 14.43 -1.84 18.76
N LEU A 7 13.51 -1.64 19.69
CA LEU A 7 12.43 -2.59 19.93
C LEU A 7 11.20 -2.33 19.06
N ARG A 8 11.15 -1.15 18.44
CA ARG A 8 10.02 -0.79 17.61
C ARG A 8 9.99 -1.67 16.36
N THR A 9 8.82 -2.22 16.09
CA THR A 9 8.58 -3.01 14.89
C THR A 9 7.88 -2.14 13.87
N ASN A 10 8.61 -1.72 12.85
CA ASN A 10 8.01 -1.00 11.74
C ASN A 10 7.34 -2.01 10.81
N LYS A 11 6.10 -1.74 10.44
CA LYS A 11 5.32 -2.66 9.62
C LYS A 11 4.91 -1.97 8.32
N LEU A 12 4.95 -2.74 7.24
CA LEU A 12 4.45 -2.30 5.94
C LEU A 12 3.29 -3.21 5.56
N ILE A 13 2.15 -2.60 5.29
CA ILE A 13 0.97 -3.30 4.81
C ILE A 13 0.80 -2.92 3.35
N ILE A 14 0.79 -3.91 2.46
CA ILE A 14 0.63 -3.68 1.04
C ILE A 14 -0.74 -4.23 0.62
N LEU A 15 -1.56 -3.36 0.04
CA LEU A 15 -2.88 -3.73 -0.46
C LEU A 15 -2.88 -3.54 -1.97
N ARG A 16 -2.88 -4.64 -2.71
CA ARG A 16 -2.86 -4.64 -4.16
C ARG A 16 -4.17 -5.19 -4.69
N GLY A 17 -4.49 -4.85 -5.92
CA GLY A 17 -5.68 -5.41 -6.56
C GLY A 17 -6.24 -4.49 -7.60
N ASN A 18 -7.29 -4.95 -8.26
CA ASN A 18 -7.93 -4.22 -9.33
C ASN A 18 -8.67 -2.99 -8.81
N SER A 19 -8.88 -2.03 -9.72
CA SER A 19 -9.70 -0.88 -9.44
C SER A 19 -11.10 -1.32 -8.99
N GLY A 20 -11.64 -0.65 -7.97
CA GLY A 20 -12.97 -0.99 -7.47
C GLY A 20 -13.02 -2.20 -6.55
N SER A 21 -11.87 -2.73 -6.16
CA SER A 21 -11.84 -3.89 -5.26
C SER A 21 -12.05 -3.53 -3.79
N GLY A 22 -12.06 -2.23 -3.46
CA GLY A 22 -12.24 -1.78 -2.09
C GLY A 22 -10.95 -1.54 -1.32
N LYS A 23 -9.79 -1.68 -1.95
CA LYS A 23 -8.51 -1.54 -1.26
C LYS A 23 -8.29 -0.14 -0.70
N THR A 24 -8.75 0.90 -1.39
CA THR A 24 -8.60 2.26 -0.88
C THR A 24 -9.44 2.47 0.38
N THR A 25 -10.65 1.96 0.39
CA THR A 25 -11.53 2.04 1.56
C THR A 25 -10.91 1.31 2.76
N ILE A 26 -10.43 0.10 2.54
CA ILE A 26 -9.79 -0.67 3.60
C ILE A 26 -8.52 0.02 4.10
N ALA A 27 -7.73 0.59 3.19
CA ALA A 27 -6.52 1.30 3.58
C ALA A 27 -6.83 2.47 4.50
N LYS A 28 -7.86 3.25 4.18
CA LYS A 28 -8.27 4.38 5.01
C LYS A 28 -8.82 3.93 6.37
N GLU A 29 -9.56 2.83 6.38
CA GLU A 29 -10.06 2.28 7.64
C GLU A 29 -8.92 1.80 8.52
N LEU A 30 -7.93 1.11 7.94
CA LEU A 30 -6.77 0.67 8.69
C LEU A 30 -5.98 1.84 9.24
N GLN A 31 -5.79 2.88 8.44
CA GLN A 31 -5.10 4.07 8.91
C GLN A 31 -5.81 4.67 10.13
N GLN A 32 -7.12 4.71 10.09
CA GLN A 32 -7.90 5.25 11.19
C GLN A 32 -7.79 4.37 12.44
N VAL A 33 -7.83 3.06 12.26
CA VAL A 33 -7.72 2.11 13.38
C VAL A 33 -6.34 2.19 14.03
N PHE A 34 -5.27 2.24 13.23
CA PHE A 34 -3.92 2.31 13.76
C PHE A 34 -3.61 3.68 14.36
N GLY A 35 -4.25 4.72 13.86
CA GLY A 35 -4.19 6.04 14.47
C GLY A 35 -3.07 6.93 13.98
N ASN A 36 -2.63 7.81 14.87
CA ASN A 36 -1.68 8.86 14.51
C ASN A 36 -0.36 8.29 13.99
N ASN A 37 0.20 9.00 13.02
CA ASN A 37 1.46 8.67 12.39
C ASN A 37 1.46 7.31 11.68
N THR A 38 0.29 6.88 11.24
CA THR A 38 0.17 5.78 10.30
C THR A 38 0.19 6.39 8.90
N MET A 39 1.21 6.06 8.12
CA MET A 39 1.38 6.65 6.80
C MET A 39 0.57 5.89 5.77
N LEU A 40 -0.24 6.59 5.00
CA LEU A 40 -0.99 6.00 3.91
C LEU A 40 -0.42 6.48 2.58
N ILE A 41 0.10 5.55 1.80
CA ILE A 41 0.64 5.83 0.48
C ILE A 41 -0.33 5.23 -0.55
N SER A 42 -1.03 6.09 -1.27
CA SER A 42 -1.93 5.68 -2.34
C SER A 42 -1.26 5.93 -3.68
N GLN A 43 -0.92 4.88 -4.39
CA GLN A 43 -0.27 4.99 -5.69
C GLN A 43 -1.10 5.83 -6.66
N ASP A 44 -2.42 5.63 -6.63
CA ASP A 44 -3.30 6.33 -7.55
C ASP A 44 -3.34 7.83 -7.26
N VAL A 45 -3.40 8.22 -6.00
CA VAL A 45 -3.40 9.63 -5.60
C VAL A 45 -2.08 10.29 -6.00
N ILE A 46 -0.97 9.61 -5.75
CA ILE A 46 0.35 10.15 -6.09
C ILE A 46 0.47 10.35 -7.60
N ARG A 47 0.06 9.36 -8.35
CA ARG A 47 0.16 9.40 -9.81
C ARG A 47 -0.78 10.44 -10.41
N ARG A 48 -2.04 10.44 -9.99
CA ARG A 48 -3.06 11.29 -10.60
C ARG A 48 -3.09 12.70 -10.05
N ASP A 49 -3.01 12.82 -8.73
CA ASP A 49 -3.26 14.10 -8.08
C ASP A 49 -1.98 14.88 -7.81
N MET A 50 -0.91 14.20 -7.40
CA MET A 50 0.34 14.89 -7.11
C MET A 50 1.17 15.16 -8.36
N LEU A 51 1.27 14.19 -9.25
CA LEU A 51 2.18 14.28 -10.38
C LEU A 51 1.50 14.45 -11.74
N LYS A 52 0.26 13.97 -11.85
CA LYS A 52 -0.48 13.95 -13.13
C LYS A 52 0.30 13.22 -14.23
N VAL A 53 0.74 12.02 -13.90
CA VAL A 53 1.48 11.18 -14.85
C VAL A 53 0.72 9.90 -15.12
N LYS A 54 1.03 9.29 -16.26
CA LYS A 54 0.45 8.01 -16.62
C LYS A 54 1.12 6.89 -15.85
N ASP A 55 0.36 5.82 -15.63
CA ASP A 55 0.94 4.60 -15.11
C ASP A 55 1.64 3.84 -16.24
N GLY A 56 2.52 2.97 -15.86
CA GLY A 56 3.25 2.17 -16.85
C GLY A 56 4.69 1.96 -16.46
N GLU A 57 5.41 1.34 -17.38
CA GLU A 57 6.83 1.13 -17.24
C GLU A 57 7.54 2.49 -17.16
N ASN A 58 8.46 2.63 -16.21
CA ASN A 58 9.22 3.86 -15.98
C ASN A 58 8.35 5.05 -15.57
N THR A 59 7.22 4.81 -14.93
CA THR A 59 6.37 5.91 -14.45
C THR A 59 7.13 6.78 -13.46
N LYS A 60 6.91 8.09 -13.55
CA LYS A 60 7.51 9.05 -12.62
C LYS A 60 6.98 8.92 -11.20
N ALA A 61 5.89 8.19 -11.02
CA ALA A 61 5.38 7.92 -9.68
C ALA A 61 6.30 6.98 -8.88
N LEU A 62 7.03 6.11 -9.56
CA LEU A 62 7.86 5.12 -8.88
C LEU A 62 8.93 5.73 -7.98
N PRO A 63 9.75 6.68 -8.45
CA PRO A 63 10.76 7.28 -7.56
C PRO A 63 10.15 7.97 -6.34
N LEU A 64 8.99 8.60 -6.50
CA LEU A 64 8.34 9.24 -5.36
C LEU A 64 7.83 8.21 -4.36
N LEU A 65 7.24 7.12 -4.86
CA LEU A 65 6.81 6.04 -3.99
C LEU A 65 7.98 5.45 -3.21
N GLU A 66 9.12 5.30 -3.84
CA GLU A 66 10.32 4.81 -3.17
C GLU A 66 10.76 5.75 -2.05
N GLU A 67 10.76 7.05 -2.31
CA GLU A 67 11.10 8.02 -1.28
C GLU A 67 10.12 7.99 -0.11
N LEU A 68 8.83 7.82 -0.40
CA LEU A 68 7.84 7.74 0.65
C LEU A 68 8.01 6.48 1.50
N LEU A 69 8.39 5.37 0.90
CA LEU A 69 8.70 4.17 1.68
C LEU A 69 9.89 4.39 2.60
N ARG A 70 10.93 5.04 2.11
CA ARG A 70 12.10 5.36 2.94
C ARG A 70 11.73 6.29 4.08
N TYR A 71 10.95 7.31 3.78
CA TYR A 71 10.49 8.24 4.82
C TYR A 71 9.68 7.51 5.88
N GLY A 72 8.72 6.70 5.44
CA GLY A 72 7.86 5.98 6.36
C GLY A 72 8.62 5.00 7.24
N ARG A 73 9.64 4.36 6.69
CA ARG A 73 10.46 3.44 7.47
C ARG A 73 11.16 4.14 8.63
N LYS A 74 11.54 5.39 8.44
CA LYS A 74 12.25 6.16 9.47
C LYS A 74 11.31 6.84 10.47
N HIS A 75 10.12 7.24 10.02
CA HIS A 75 9.31 8.18 10.79
C HIS A 75 7.92 7.64 11.20
N SER A 76 7.48 6.53 10.65
CA SER A 76 6.16 5.96 10.95
C SER A 76 6.29 4.53 11.43
N GLU A 77 5.45 4.17 12.38
CA GLU A 77 5.43 2.78 12.86
C GLU A 77 4.75 1.85 11.86
N ILE A 78 3.72 2.35 11.20
CA ILE A 78 2.96 1.57 10.23
C ILE A 78 2.85 2.37 8.95
N VAL A 79 3.19 1.73 7.84
CA VAL A 79 3.04 2.30 6.51
C VAL A 79 2.09 1.41 5.73
N ILE A 80 1.11 2.01 5.09
CA ILE A 80 0.15 1.31 4.25
C ILE A 80 0.38 1.77 2.81
N LEU A 81 0.68 0.83 1.93
CA LEU A 81 0.85 1.09 0.50
C LEU A 81 -0.28 0.41 -0.24
N GLU A 82 -1.10 1.17 -0.97
CA GLU A 82 -2.20 0.58 -1.71
C GLU A 82 -2.18 1.04 -3.17
N GLY A 83 -2.65 0.17 -4.03
CA GLY A 83 -2.79 0.53 -5.43
C GLY A 83 -2.84 -0.67 -6.35
N ILE A 84 -3.04 -0.37 -7.63
CA ILE A 84 -2.86 -1.35 -8.70
C ILE A 84 -1.36 -1.31 -9.01
N LEU A 85 -0.63 -2.20 -8.39
CA LEU A 85 0.82 -2.18 -8.46
C LEU A 85 1.28 -3.33 -9.35
N ASN A 86 1.47 -3.04 -10.63
CA ASN A 86 1.93 -4.04 -11.58
C ASN A 86 3.30 -4.56 -11.16
N ALA A 87 3.44 -5.87 -11.03
CA ALA A 87 4.64 -6.46 -10.47
C ALA A 87 5.90 -6.15 -11.28
N GLU A 88 5.78 -6.08 -12.61
CA GLU A 88 6.92 -5.77 -13.46
C GLU A 88 7.32 -4.30 -13.37
N TRP A 89 6.33 -3.42 -13.48
CA TRP A 89 6.58 -1.98 -13.47
C TRP A 89 7.09 -1.48 -12.12
N TYR A 90 6.63 -2.10 -11.03
CA TYR A 90 6.97 -1.68 -9.68
C TYR A 90 7.92 -2.64 -8.97
N ARG A 91 8.64 -3.45 -9.75
CA ARG A 91 9.58 -4.42 -9.16
C ARG A 91 10.57 -3.75 -8.20
N ALA A 92 11.14 -2.62 -8.61
CA ALA A 92 12.11 -1.91 -7.78
C ALA A 92 11.50 -1.48 -6.46
N LEU A 93 10.22 -1.08 -6.47
CA LEU A 93 9.53 -0.69 -5.26
C LEU A 93 9.39 -1.88 -4.30
N PHE A 94 9.02 -3.04 -4.82
CA PHE A 94 8.89 -4.23 -4.00
C PHE A 94 10.23 -4.70 -3.46
N GLU A 95 11.28 -4.60 -4.26
CA GLU A 95 12.62 -4.93 -3.79
C GLU A 95 13.07 -3.99 -2.68
N LEU A 96 12.79 -2.71 -2.83
CA LEU A 96 13.07 -1.74 -1.77
C LEU A 96 12.27 -2.03 -0.51
N ALA A 97 11.00 -2.40 -0.66
CA ALA A 97 10.16 -2.74 0.47
C ALA A 97 10.77 -3.89 1.28
N VAL A 98 11.23 -4.93 0.59
CA VAL A 98 11.86 -6.07 1.26
C VAL A 98 13.14 -5.63 1.96
N ALA A 99 13.94 -4.78 1.32
CA ALA A 99 15.19 -4.30 1.92
C ALA A 99 14.93 -3.47 3.18
N LEU A 100 13.85 -2.66 3.17
CA LEU A 100 13.55 -1.76 4.29
C LEU A 100 12.81 -2.45 5.43
N TYR A 101 11.88 -3.33 5.12
CA TYR A 101 10.96 -3.89 6.13
C TYR A 101 11.18 -5.36 6.42
N GLY A 102 11.87 -6.08 5.55
CA GLY A 102 12.20 -7.48 5.78
C GLY A 102 10.98 -8.35 6.05
N LYS A 103 10.93 -8.97 7.20
CA LYS A 103 9.84 -9.88 7.58
C LYS A 103 8.58 -9.15 8.02
N ASN A 104 8.63 -7.84 8.18
CA ASN A 104 7.52 -7.05 8.69
C ASN A 104 6.62 -6.51 7.58
N ILE A 105 6.49 -7.27 6.50
CA ILE A 105 5.62 -6.93 5.38
C ILE A 105 4.40 -7.84 5.42
N TYR A 106 3.22 -7.21 5.36
CA TYR A 106 1.93 -7.91 5.31
C TYR A 106 1.26 -7.51 4.01
N ALA A 107 1.34 -8.39 3.02
CA ALA A 107 0.89 -8.08 1.67
C ALA A 107 -0.35 -8.89 1.33
N TYR A 108 -1.35 -8.20 0.78
CA TYR A 108 -2.63 -8.79 0.42
C TYR A 108 -3.00 -8.40 -1.01
N TYR A 109 -3.56 -9.34 -1.73
CA TYR A 109 -4.04 -9.10 -3.07
C TYR A 109 -5.56 -9.23 -3.09
N PHE A 110 -6.24 -8.18 -3.53
CA PHE A 110 -7.68 -8.16 -3.62
C PHE A 110 -8.08 -8.68 -5.00
N ASP A 111 -8.37 -9.96 -5.07
CA ASP A 111 -8.75 -10.61 -6.32
C ASP A 111 -10.27 -10.80 -6.34
N ILE A 112 -10.96 -9.71 -6.66
CA ILE A 112 -12.41 -9.69 -6.66
C ILE A 112 -12.89 -9.42 -8.09
N PRO A 113 -13.64 -10.36 -8.70
CA PRO A 113 -14.23 -10.10 -10.02
C PRO A 113 -15.13 -8.86 -10.02
N PHE A 114 -15.17 -8.18 -11.14
CA PHE A 114 -15.92 -6.93 -11.26
C PHE A 114 -17.38 -7.09 -10.83
N GLU A 115 -18.04 -8.16 -11.24
CA GLU A 115 -19.42 -8.43 -10.89
C GLU A 115 -19.61 -8.53 -9.37
N GLU A 116 -18.70 -9.19 -8.70
CA GLU A 116 -18.76 -9.31 -7.26
C GLU A 116 -18.47 -8.00 -6.58
N THR A 117 -17.59 -7.18 -7.13
CA THR A 117 -17.31 -5.85 -6.60
C THR A 117 -18.59 -5.01 -6.59
N VAL A 118 -19.34 -5.05 -7.67
CA VAL A 118 -20.62 -4.33 -7.75
C VAL A 118 -21.59 -4.82 -6.71
N LYS A 119 -21.72 -6.13 -6.55
CA LYS A 119 -22.60 -6.71 -5.54
C LYS A 119 -22.19 -6.29 -4.12
N ARG A 120 -20.90 -6.28 -3.85
CA ARG A 120 -20.39 -5.98 -2.51
C ARG A 120 -20.59 -4.54 -2.09
N HIS A 121 -20.75 -3.64 -3.04
CA HIS A 121 -21.10 -2.26 -2.72
C HIS A 121 -22.47 -2.15 -2.05
N LYS A 122 -23.32 -3.15 -2.21
CA LYS A 122 -24.67 -3.16 -1.62
C LYS A 122 -24.75 -3.96 -0.34
N THR A 123 -23.68 -4.67 0.02
CA THR A 123 -23.67 -5.50 1.21
C THR A 123 -22.36 -5.25 1.97
N LYS A 124 -22.34 -5.72 3.22
CA LYS A 124 -21.12 -5.64 3.99
C LYS A 124 -20.01 -6.43 3.27
N PRO A 125 -18.85 -5.83 3.04
CA PRO A 125 -17.80 -6.50 2.28
C PRO A 125 -17.33 -7.77 2.99
N ASN A 126 -17.23 -8.82 2.19
CA ASN A 126 -16.56 -10.04 2.59
C ASN A 126 -15.46 -10.25 1.55
N LEU A 127 -14.31 -9.68 1.82
CA LEU A 127 -13.24 -9.61 0.85
C LEU A 127 -12.45 -10.89 0.81
N SER A 128 -12.18 -11.37 -0.41
CA SER A 128 -11.22 -12.45 -0.60
C SER A 128 -9.84 -11.84 -0.63
N LEU A 129 -9.02 -12.20 0.34
CA LEU A 129 -7.66 -11.71 0.43
C LEU A 129 -6.70 -12.87 0.21
N ILE A 130 -5.74 -12.65 -0.69
CA ILE A 130 -4.67 -13.61 -0.93
C ILE A 130 -3.41 -13.00 -0.36
N HIS A 131 -2.87 -13.64 0.63
CA HIS A 131 -1.62 -13.18 1.26
C HIS A 131 -0.44 -13.46 0.34
N ILE A 132 0.34 -12.46 0.08
CA ILE A 132 1.47 -12.52 -0.84
C ILE A 132 2.76 -12.84 -0.09
#